data_e02fc71499bc67e86947c456385162d4
#
_entry.id   e02fc71499bc67e86947c456385162d4
#
_cell.length_a   1.000
_cell.length_b   1.000
_cell.length_c   1.000
_cell.angle_alpha   90.00
_cell.angle_beta   90.00
_cell.angle_gamma   90.00
#
_symmetry.space_group_name_H-M   'P 1'
#
loop_
_entity.id
_entity.type
_entity.pdbx_description
1 polymer ?
#
loop_
_entity_poly.entity_id
_entity_poly.type
_entity_poly.pdbx_seq_one_letter_code
_entity_poly.pdbx_strand_id
1 'polypeptide(L)'
;MPADIFNQRKLLNVTFVASCDRVFKYTFHKIMFAFLTVVRYPKWALWAGFLSMAFFRLPLFFNKKISFYKLMGCGKNGTFDKVPDLQQWAILVVTNKKSKHNSFSSFNYESWYGSLLTKWWSLFGCTKWTIVLEPIEGHGKWDGKEIFGSLPKTSDFDGKIAVLTRATIRVQRLKHFWNNVDKAARAMSSSPGFITSLGIGEIPWIKQATFSVWENKDSLKMFAYKNVDHAEVIRKTRQEKWYSEDMFVRFKILYSIGTINGANPLQRNL
;
A
#
# COMPACT_ATOMS: atom_id res chain seq x y z
N MET A 1 -48.05 54.72 23.97
CA MET A 1 -48.19 54.68 22.54
C MET A 1 -46.87 55.07 21.93
N PRO A 2 -46.28 54.36 20.99
CA PRO A 2 -45.68 53.06 21.06
C PRO A 2 -44.14 53.17 21.06
N ALA A 3 -43.47 52.40 21.91
CA ALA A 3 -41.99 52.35 22.01
C ALA A 3 -41.47 50.99 22.20
N ASP A 4 -42.05 49.98 21.48
CA ASP A 4 -41.60 48.55 21.67
C ASP A 4 -41.35 47.77 20.39
N ILE A 5 -41.16 48.44 19.26
CA ILE A 5 -40.86 47.69 17.98
C ILE A 5 -39.37 47.72 17.57
N PHE A 6 -38.56 48.53 18.27
CA PHE A 6 -37.13 48.68 17.85
C PHE A 6 -36.13 47.77 18.51
N ASN A 7 -36.52 46.99 19.52
CA ASN A 7 -35.56 46.14 20.27
C ASN A 7 -35.55 44.64 19.89
N GLN A 8 -36.45 44.19 19.02
CA GLN A 8 -36.47 42.78 18.60
C GLN A 8 -35.62 42.48 17.34
N ARG A 9 -35.20 43.52 16.61
CA ARG A 9 -34.33 43.30 15.43
C ARG A 9 -32.83 43.20 15.74
N LYS A 10 -32.38 43.54 16.94
CA LYS A 10 -30.97 43.46 17.34
C LYS A 10 -30.58 42.14 17.99
N LEU A 11 -31.54 41.33 18.44
CA LEU A 11 -31.29 40.01 19.07
C LEU A 11 -31.30 38.84 18.07
N LEU A 12 -31.84 39.04 16.86
CA LEU A 12 -31.88 38.00 15.83
C LEU A 12 -30.62 37.97 14.93
N ASN A 13 -29.81 39.05 14.93
CA ASN A 13 -28.58 39.10 14.12
C ASN A 13 -27.31 38.67 14.85
N VAL A 14 -27.35 38.46 16.15
CA VAL A 14 -26.15 38.03 16.93
C VAL A 14 -26.09 36.50 17.09
N THR A 15 -27.22 35.79 16.96
CA THR A 15 -27.28 34.33 17.09
C THR A 15 -27.02 33.61 15.78
N PHE A 16 -27.05 34.27 14.62
CA PHE A 16 -26.83 33.62 13.32
C PHE A 16 -25.37 33.67 12.85
N VAL A 17 -24.54 34.54 13.43
CA VAL A 17 -23.10 34.62 13.08
C VAL A 17 -22.23 33.66 13.90
N ALA A 18 -22.68 33.27 15.10
CA ALA A 18 -21.93 32.36 15.97
C ALA A 18 -22.13 30.84 15.65
N SER A 19 -23.08 30.51 14.76
CA SER A 19 -23.35 29.11 14.37
C SER A 19 -22.66 28.67 13.07
N CYS A 20 -22.12 29.63 12.30
CA CYS A 20 -21.46 29.33 11.03
C CYS A 20 -19.95 29.02 11.14
N ASP A 21 -19.31 29.40 12.26
CA ASP A 21 -17.86 29.16 12.45
C ASP A 21 -17.51 27.78 13.03
N ARG A 22 -18.49 26.94 13.29
CA ARG A 22 -18.26 25.58 13.83
C ARG A 22 -18.33 24.44 12.81
N VAL A 23 -18.61 24.73 11.55
CA VAL A 23 -18.85 23.68 10.54
C VAL A 23 -17.68 23.43 9.56
N PHE A 24 -16.63 24.26 9.55
CA PHE A 24 -15.53 24.08 8.61
C PHE A 24 -14.12 24.09 9.25
N LYS A 25 -13.92 23.35 10.34
CA LYS A 25 -12.59 22.77 10.59
C LYS A 25 -12.48 21.48 9.78
N TYR A 26 -12.50 21.57 8.47
CA TYR A 26 -11.84 20.56 7.67
C TYR A 26 -10.35 20.63 8.01
N THR A 27 -9.91 19.80 8.91
CA THR A 27 -8.50 19.44 9.04
C THR A 27 -8.12 18.94 7.64
N PHE A 28 -7.39 19.77 6.89
CA PHE A 28 -6.79 19.35 5.63
C PHE A 28 -5.84 18.19 5.98
N HIS A 29 -6.35 16.97 6.01
CA HIS A 29 -5.53 15.81 6.11
C HIS A 29 -4.62 15.82 4.89
N LYS A 30 -3.33 15.91 5.14
CA LYS A 30 -2.28 15.84 4.13
C LYS A 30 -2.45 14.47 3.46
N ILE A 31 -3.12 14.43 2.30
CA ILE A 31 -3.36 13.18 1.60
C ILE A 31 -2.00 12.71 1.08
N MET A 32 -1.53 11.60 1.60
CA MET A 32 -0.36 10.89 1.14
C MET A 32 -0.79 9.81 0.16
N PHE A 33 0.00 9.63 -0.88
CA PHE A 33 -0.20 8.54 -1.84
C PHE A 33 0.95 7.57 -1.74
N ALA A 34 0.67 6.30 -2.01
CA ALA A 34 1.68 5.29 -2.22
C ALA A 34 1.64 4.78 -3.66
N PHE A 35 2.78 4.46 -4.19
CA PHE A 35 2.93 3.78 -5.47
C PHE A 35 3.65 2.46 -5.22
N LEU A 36 3.04 1.36 -5.61
CA LEU A 36 3.74 0.09 -5.70
C LEU A 36 3.98 -0.19 -7.19
N THR A 37 5.24 -0.14 -7.59
CA THR A 37 5.66 -0.46 -8.95
C THR A 37 6.39 -1.80 -8.95
N VAL A 38 5.89 -2.73 -9.73
CA VAL A 38 6.52 -4.02 -10.00
C VAL A 38 7.19 -3.94 -11.37
N VAL A 39 8.46 -4.27 -11.42
CA VAL A 39 9.29 -4.21 -12.62
C VAL A 39 9.79 -5.61 -12.93
N ARG A 40 9.57 -6.07 -14.15
CA ARG A 40 10.07 -7.36 -14.62
C ARG A 40 11.15 -7.17 -15.68
N TYR A 41 12.31 -7.69 -15.40
CA TYR A 41 13.45 -7.72 -16.30
C TYR A 41 13.39 -8.95 -17.21
N PRO A 42 13.82 -8.84 -18.48
CA PRO A 42 13.98 -10.01 -19.33
C PRO A 42 15.12 -10.91 -18.80
N LYS A 43 15.09 -12.18 -19.15
CA LYS A 43 16.05 -13.18 -18.62
C LYS A 43 17.52 -12.79 -18.81
N TRP A 44 17.86 -12.17 -19.93
CA TRP A 44 19.23 -11.72 -20.22
C TRP A 44 19.72 -10.57 -19.34
N ALA A 45 18.78 -9.81 -18.74
CA ALA A 45 19.08 -8.63 -17.91
C ALA A 45 18.84 -8.86 -16.40
N LEU A 46 18.87 -10.10 -15.92
CA LEU A 46 18.73 -10.44 -14.48
C LEU A 46 19.73 -9.67 -13.61
N TRP A 47 20.97 -9.58 -14.05
CA TRP A 47 22.03 -8.86 -13.37
C TRP A 47 21.71 -7.35 -13.22
N ALA A 48 21.07 -6.75 -14.23
CA ALA A 48 20.65 -5.35 -14.17
C ALA A 48 19.52 -5.15 -13.13
N GLY A 49 18.61 -6.12 -13.03
CA GLY A 49 17.59 -6.14 -11.96
C GLY A 49 18.22 -6.14 -10.58
N PHE A 50 19.24 -6.98 -10.36
CA PHE A 50 19.96 -7.04 -9.10
C PHE A 50 20.72 -5.73 -8.81
N LEU A 51 21.45 -5.19 -9.78
CA LEU A 51 22.18 -3.93 -9.63
C LEU A 51 21.26 -2.74 -9.39
N SER A 52 20.06 -2.74 -9.96
CA SER A 52 19.09 -1.68 -9.74
C SER A 52 18.74 -1.48 -8.26
N MET A 53 18.81 -2.53 -7.45
CA MET A 53 18.58 -2.47 -5.99
C MET A 53 19.63 -1.62 -5.26
N ALA A 54 20.82 -1.48 -5.81
CA ALA A 54 21.85 -0.59 -5.28
C ALA A 54 21.76 0.81 -5.91
N PHE A 55 21.74 0.88 -7.24
CA PHE A 55 21.81 2.16 -7.98
C PHE A 55 20.57 3.05 -7.77
N PHE A 56 19.39 2.49 -7.61
CA PHE A 56 18.18 3.29 -7.44
C PHE A 56 18.05 3.94 -6.06
N ARG A 57 18.86 3.54 -5.09
CA ARG A 57 18.83 4.14 -3.75
C ARG A 57 19.14 5.62 -3.77
N LEU A 58 20.18 6.03 -4.51
CA LEU A 58 20.61 7.41 -4.54
C LEU A 58 19.56 8.35 -5.18
N PRO A 59 19.08 8.11 -6.41
CA PRO A 59 18.09 8.99 -7.03
C PRO A 59 16.76 9.01 -6.27
N LEU A 60 16.34 7.90 -5.65
CA LEU A 60 15.14 7.89 -4.82
C LEU A 60 15.33 8.66 -3.52
N PHE A 61 16.51 8.56 -2.89
CA PHE A 61 16.84 9.30 -1.67
C PHE A 61 16.85 10.81 -1.88
N PHE A 62 17.42 11.29 -2.99
CA PHE A 62 17.47 12.72 -3.31
C PHE A 62 16.18 13.27 -3.93
N ASN A 63 15.21 12.43 -4.22
CA ASN A 63 13.95 12.87 -4.79
C ASN A 63 13.04 13.51 -3.73
N LYS A 64 12.98 14.85 -3.72
CA LYS A 64 12.18 15.65 -2.77
C LYS A 64 10.66 15.37 -2.82
N LYS A 65 10.16 14.69 -3.84
CA LYS A 65 8.74 14.29 -3.92
C LYS A 65 8.43 13.04 -3.10
N ILE A 66 9.47 12.28 -2.71
CA ILE A 66 9.38 11.00 -2.01
C ILE A 66 9.68 11.21 -0.53
N SER A 67 8.78 10.81 0.34
CA SER A 67 8.98 10.83 1.79
C SER A 67 9.54 9.52 2.33
N PHE A 68 9.24 8.43 1.63
CA PHE A 68 9.68 7.08 1.98
C PHE A 68 9.73 6.21 0.74
N TYR A 69 10.71 5.32 0.67
CA TYR A 69 10.78 4.31 -0.38
C TYR A 69 11.39 3.01 0.12
N LYS A 70 11.03 1.92 -0.55
CA LYS A 70 11.63 0.60 -0.37
C LYS A 70 11.84 -0.08 -1.71
N LEU A 71 13.03 -0.67 -1.84
CA LEU A 71 13.41 -1.55 -2.94
C LEU A 71 13.36 -2.97 -2.44
N MET A 72 12.63 -3.85 -3.12
CA MET A 72 12.29 -5.19 -2.64
C MET A 72 12.39 -6.23 -3.75
N GLY A 73 12.79 -7.43 -3.40
CA GLY A 73 12.62 -8.59 -4.26
C GLY A 73 11.19 -9.11 -4.22
N CYS A 74 10.80 -9.91 -5.22
CA CYS A 74 9.50 -10.56 -5.30
C CYS A 74 9.62 -12.07 -5.16
N GLY A 75 8.60 -12.71 -4.59
CA GLY A 75 8.44 -14.16 -4.61
C GLY A 75 7.92 -14.65 -5.98
N LYS A 76 8.23 -15.91 -6.35
CA LYS A 76 7.97 -16.47 -7.68
C LYS A 76 6.49 -16.69 -7.96
N ASN A 77 5.70 -17.10 -6.98
CA ASN A 77 4.31 -17.53 -7.15
C ASN A 77 3.26 -16.53 -6.63
N GLY A 78 3.60 -15.26 -6.54
CA GLY A 78 2.66 -14.17 -6.27
C GLY A 78 2.27 -13.94 -4.81
N THR A 79 2.39 -14.93 -3.91
CA THR A 79 2.19 -14.80 -2.46
C THR A 79 3.51 -14.98 -1.72
N PHE A 80 3.47 -15.24 -0.42
CA PHE A 80 4.65 -15.64 0.33
C PHE A 80 5.30 -16.87 -0.30
N ASP A 81 6.39 -16.68 -1.02
CA ASP A 81 7.18 -17.76 -1.58
C ASP A 81 8.60 -17.69 -1.03
N LYS A 82 9.13 -18.87 -0.71
CA LYS A 82 10.52 -19.04 -0.29
C LYS A 82 11.50 -18.85 -1.44
N VAL A 83 11.02 -19.05 -2.67
CA VAL A 83 11.82 -18.94 -3.89
C VAL A 83 11.69 -17.55 -4.47
N PRO A 84 12.79 -16.79 -4.59
CA PRO A 84 12.75 -15.45 -5.19
C PRO A 84 12.55 -15.53 -6.71
N ASP A 85 11.79 -14.61 -7.27
CA ASP A 85 11.76 -14.33 -8.70
C ASP A 85 12.82 -13.29 -9.04
N LEU A 86 13.96 -13.73 -9.51
CA LEU A 86 15.09 -12.84 -9.85
C LEU A 86 14.80 -11.91 -11.03
N GLN A 87 13.75 -12.16 -11.80
CA GLN A 87 13.30 -11.26 -12.86
C GLN A 87 12.45 -10.11 -12.32
N GLN A 88 11.85 -10.27 -11.14
CA GLN A 88 10.81 -9.38 -10.67
C GLN A 88 11.22 -8.63 -9.40
N TRP A 89 11.10 -7.31 -9.45
CA TRP A 89 11.49 -6.42 -8.37
C TRP A 89 10.39 -5.41 -8.11
N ALA A 90 10.21 -5.02 -6.86
CA ALA A 90 9.18 -4.09 -6.45
C ALA A 90 9.79 -2.82 -5.85
N ILE A 91 9.15 -1.70 -6.13
CA ILE A 91 9.47 -0.39 -5.54
C ILE A 91 8.21 0.14 -4.90
N LEU A 92 8.23 0.29 -3.57
CA LEU A 92 7.21 1.04 -2.84
C LEU A 92 7.71 2.46 -2.63
N VAL A 93 6.89 3.44 -2.99
CA VAL A 93 7.15 4.86 -2.76
C VAL A 93 5.97 5.47 -2.04
N VAL A 94 6.23 6.30 -1.04
CA VAL A 94 5.24 7.14 -0.36
C VAL A 94 5.56 8.60 -0.62
N THR A 95 4.57 9.40 -1.00
CA THR A 95 4.77 10.80 -1.35
C THR A 95 4.13 11.74 -0.33
N ASN A 96 4.67 12.94 -0.21
CA ASN A 96 4.10 14.01 0.61
C ASN A 96 3.16 14.95 -0.15
N LYS A 97 3.02 14.79 -1.49
CA LYS A 97 2.27 15.76 -2.29
C LYS A 97 0.78 15.53 -2.19
N LYS A 98 0.06 16.63 -1.85
CA LYS A 98 -1.34 16.83 -2.23
C LYS A 98 -1.40 16.95 -3.75
N SER A 99 -1.59 15.86 -4.45
CA SER A 99 -1.99 15.90 -5.84
C SER A 99 -3.49 16.18 -5.87
N LYS A 100 -3.92 17.21 -6.59
CA LYS A 100 -5.36 17.41 -6.84
C LYS A 100 -5.87 16.13 -7.51
N HIS A 101 -6.97 15.61 -7.02
CA HIS A 101 -7.61 14.33 -7.38
C HIS A 101 -7.79 14.07 -8.89
N ASN A 102 -7.68 15.10 -9.71
CA ASN A 102 -7.94 15.05 -11.16
C ASN A 102 -6.72 14.68 -12.02
N SER A 103 -5.57 14.29 -11.43
CA SER A 103 -4.30 14.22 -12.17
C SER A 103 -3.71 12.81 -12.32
N PHE A 104 -4.43 11.74 -11.93
CA PHE A 104 -3.91 10.36 -12.09
C PHE A 104 -4.35 9.66 -13.39
N SER A 105 -5.09 10.32 -14.26
CA SER A 105 -5.47 9.78 -15.59
C SER A 105 -4.25 9.42 -16.46
N SER A 106 -3.08 9.98 -16.15
CA SER A 106 -1.81 9.60 -16.78
C SER A 106 -0.70 9.56 -15.74
N PHE A 107 -0.31 8.35 -15.30
CA PHE A 107 0.84 8.17 -14.42
C PHE A 107 2.12 8.35 -15.22
N ASN A 108 2.89 9.38 -14.92
CA ASN A 108 4.17 9.65 -15.57
C ASN A 108 5.32 9.13 -14.69
N TYR A 109 5.95 8.05 -15.11
CA TYR A 109 7.08 7.44 -14.40
C TYR A 109 8.25 8.40 -14.19
N GLU A 110 8.60 9.20 -15.20
CA GLU A 110 9.73 10.12 -15.10
C GLU A 110 9.47 11.23 -14.09
N SER A 111 8.24 11.71 -14.00
CA SER A 111 7.85 12.74 -13.02
C SER A 111 7.99 12.23 -11.58
N TRP A 112 7.78 10.93 -11.32
CA TRP A 112 7.81 10.35 -9.98
C TRP A 112 9.15 9.70 -9.63
N TYR A 113 9.75 8.97 -10.55
CA TYR A 113 10.99 8.22 -10.32
C TYR A 113 12.25 8.90 -10.85
N GLY A 114 12.08 9.92 -11.71
CA GLY A 114 13.19 10.61 -12.39
C GLY A 114 13.66 9.89 -13.66
N SER A 115 14.44 10.61 -14.46
CA SER A 115 14.90 10.13 -15.78
C SER A 115 15.86 8.93 -15.67
N LEU A 116 16.64 8.83 -14.60
CA LEU A 116 17.62 7.74 -14.45
C LEU A 116 16.93 6.39 -14.37
N LEU A 117 15.91 6.22 -13.49
CA LEU A 117 15.19 4.96 -13.35
C LEU A 117 14.42 4.62 -14.64
N THR A 118 13.76 5.62 -15.22
CA THR A 118 12.96 5.39 -16.44
C THR A 118 13.82 5.01 -17.64
N LYS A 119 14.97 5.65 -17.83
CA LYS A 119 15.94 5.29 -18.87
C LYS A 119 16.53 3.90 -18.65
N TRP A 120 16.84 3.55 -17.38
CA TRP A 120 17.30 2.21 -17.03
C TRP A 120 16.29 1.14 -17.42
N TRP A 121 15.02 1.29 -17.04
CA TRP A 121 13.98 0.34 -17.40
C TRP A 121 13.73 0.26 -18.91
N SER A 122 13.84 1.39 -19.62
CA SER A 122 13.73 1.42 -21.07
C SER A 122 14.89 0.71 -21.75
N LEU A 123 16.12 0.97 -21.30
CA LEU A 123 17.34 0.38 -21.83
C LEU A 123 17.32 -1.16 -21.76
N PHE A 124 16.81 -1.71 -20.65
CA PHE A 124 16.73 -3.15 -20.44
C PHE A 124 15.41 -3.77 -20.90
N GLY A 125 14.52 -3.01 -21.55
CA GLY A 125 13.24 -3.54 -22.05
C GLY A 125 12.32 -4.08 -20.96
N CYS A 126 12.31 -3.43 -19.79
CA CYS A 126 11.52 -3.89 -18.65
C CYS A 126 10.03 -3.68 -18.86
N THR A 127 9.21 -4.67 -18.50
CA THR A 127 7.77 -4.46 -18.30
C THR A 127 7.50 -3.94 -16.89
N LYS A 128 6.47 -3.11 -16.76
CA LYS A 128 6.14 -2.44 -15.49
C LYS A 128 4.65 -2.48 -15.24
N TRP A 129 4.28 -2.74 -14.01
CA TRP A 129 2.93 -2.54 -13.48
C TRP A 129 3.00 -1.65 -12.26
N THR A 130 2.18 -0.62 -12.22
CA THR A 130 2.11 0.30 -11.08
C THR A 130 0.68 0.46 -10.62
N ILE A 131 0.49 0.37 -9.31
CA ILE A 131 -0.75 0.67 -8.64
C ILE A 131 -0.57 1.90 -7.75
N VAL A 132 -1.50 2.85 -7.90
CA VAL A 132 -1.56 4.09 -7.12
C VAL A 132 -2.58 3.93 -6.02
N LEU A 133 -2.18 4.23 -4.79
CA LEU A 133 -2.87 3.86 -3.57
C LEU A 133 -3.03 5.06 -2.64
N GLU A 134 -4.21 5.19 -2.04
CA GLU A 134 -4.51 6.11 -0.96
C GLU A 134 -4.69 5.31 0.33
N PRO A 135 -3.85 5.53 1.38
CA PRO A 135 -4.01 4.84 2.64
C PRO A 135 -5.28 5.33 3.35
N ILE A 136 -6.16 4.41 3.72
CA ILE A 136 -7.46 4.73 4.31
C ILE A 136 -7.60 4.29 5.76
N GLU A 137 -6.95 3.21 6.16
CA GLU A 137 -6.94 2.71 7.53
C GLU A 137 -5.73 1.82 7.77
N GLY A 138 -5.27 1.73 9.01
CA GLY A 138 -4.16 0.85 9.33
C GLY A 138 -3.46 1.17 10.64
N HIS A 139 -2.41 0.41 10.90
CA HIS A 139 -1.54 0.55 12.07
C HIS A 139 -0.16 -0.03 11.82
N GLY A 140 0.74 0.22 12.75
CA GLY A 140 2.08 -0.36 12.77
C GLY A 140 3.15 0.55 12.17
N LYS A 141 4.36 0.02 12.07
CA LYS A 141 5.55 0.78 11.67
C LYS A 141 6.36 0.04 10.62
N TRP A 142 7.15 0.79 9.88
CA TRP A 142 8.15 0.27 8.96
C TRP A 142 9.52 0.90 9.28
N ASP A 143 10.45 0.09 9.78
CA ASP A 143 11.73 0.54 10.33
C ASP A 143 11.56 1.65 11.38
N GLY A 144 10.64 1.43 12.34
CA GLY A 144 10.34 2.34 13.42
C GLY A 144 9.51 3.58 13.05
N LYS A 145 9.11 3.76 11.78
CA LYS A 145 8.40 4.94 11.27
C LYS A 145 6.96 4.63 10.91
N GLU A 146 6.04 5.54 11.24
CA GLU A 146 4.67 5.56 10.73
C GLU A 146 4.67 6.22 9.34
N ILE A 147 4.98 5.44 8.31
CA ILE A 147 5.24 5.94 6.95
C ILE A 147 4.01 6.55 6.26
N PHE A 148 2.82 6.24 6.75
CA PHE A 148 1.55 6.79 6.27
C PHE A 148 0.94 7.81 7.26
N GLY A 149 1.68 8.18 8.32
CA GLY A 149 1.17 9.03 9.39
C GLY A 149 0.14 8.31 10.26
N SER A 150 -0.62 9.08 11.04
CA SER A 150 -1.68 8.53 11.87
C SER A 150 -2.91 8.21 11.01
N LEU A 151 -3.18 6.94 10.81
CA LEU A 151 -4.35 6.45 10.09
C LEU A 151 -5.47 6.09 11.07
N PRO A 152 -6.75 6.21 10.67
CA PRO A 152 -7.87 5.68 11.43
C PRO A 152 -7.78 4.15 11.51
N LYS A 153 -8.37 3.57 12.55
CA LYS A 153 -8.46 2.10 12.70
C LYS A 153 -9.47 1.47 11.73
N THR A 154 -10.47 2.26 11.34
CA THR A 154 -11.56 1.85 10.44
C THR A 154 -11.90 2.99 9.49
N SER A 155 -12.38 2.67 8.30
CA SER A 155 -12.83 3.58 7.25
C SER A 155 -14.16 3.09 6.71
N ASP A 156 -15.02 4.01 6.28
CA ASP A 156 -16.31 3.70 5.66
C ASP A 156 -16.21 3.45 4.14
N PHE A 157 -15.00 3.45 3.59
CA PHE A 157 -14.79 3.20 2.17
C PHE A 157 -15.31 1.81 1.78
N ASP A 158 -16.20 1.77 0.81
CA ASP A 158 -16.70 0.56 0.15
C ASP A 158 -16.21 0.52 -1.29
N GLY A 159 -15.70 -0.62 -1.71
CA GLY A 159 -15.13 -0.85 -3.04
C GLY A 159 -13.87 -1.71 -2.99
N LYS A 160 -13.21 -1.83 -4.16
CA LYS A 160 -11.96 -2.60 -4.28
C LYS A 160 -10.87 -2.01 -3.39
N ILE A 161 -10.29 -2.85 -2.56
CA ILE A 161 -9.22 -2.46 -1.63
C ILE A 161 -7.92 -3.21 -1.90
N ALA A 162 -6.82 -2.53 -1.67
CA ALA A 162 -5.51 -3.16 -1.55
C ALA A 162 -5.09 -3.23 -0.09
N VAL A 163 -4.32 -4.24 0.25
CA VAL A 163 -3.81 -4.48 1.61
C VAL A 163 -2.31 -4.71 1.56
N LEU A 164 -1.59 -4.02 2.41
CA LEU A 164 -0.18 -4.25 2.64
C LEU A 164 0.01 -4.74 4.08
N THR A 165 0.45 -5.98 4.21
CA THR A 165 0.84 -6.58 5.49
C THR A 165 2.34 -6.77 5.47
N ARG A 166 3.04 -6.16 6.40
CA ARG A 166 4.51 -6.24 6.50
C ARG A 166 4.91 -6.72 7.88
N ALA A 167 5.93 -7.57 7.94
CA ALA A 167 6.49 -8.05 9.19
C ALA A 167 8.03 -8.17 9.13
N THR A 168 8.67 -7.86 10.25
CA THR A 168 10.03 -8.27 10.54
C THR A 168 9.96 -9.51 11.45
N ILE A 169 10.32 -10.65 10.90
CA ILE A 169 10.21 -11.94 11.57
C ILE A 169 11.43 -12.12 12.49
N ARG A 170 11.20 -12.53 13.73
CA ARG A 170 12.29 -12.85 14.67
C ARG A 170 13.05 -14.07 14.18
N VAL A 171 14.39 -14.01 14.17
CA VAL A 171 15.25 -15.09 13.64
C VAL A 171 14.91 -16.44 14.28
N GLN A 172 14.67 -16.46 15.60
CA GLN A 172 14.30 -17.69 16.34
C GLN A 172 12.92 -18.26 15.92
N ARG A 173 12.10 -17.48 15.22
CA ARG A 173 10.75 -17.85 14.78
C ARG A 173 10.61 -18.11 13.28
N LEU A 174 11.71 -17.99 12.52
CA LEU A 174 11.70 -18.19 11.06
C LEU A 174 11.11 -19.54 10.65
N LYS A 175 11.53 -20.63 11.29
CA LYS A 175 11.02 -21.98 11.00
C LYS A 175 9.50 -22.08 11.24
N HIS A 176 9.02 -21.54 12.36
CA HIS A 176 7.61 -21.54 12.70
C HIS A 176 6.78 -20.74 11.69
N PHE A 177 7.24 -19.53 11.34
CA PHE A 177 6.60 -18.71 10.33
C PHE A 177 6.50 -19.42 8.98
N TRP A 178 7.63 -19.86 8.43
CA TRP A 178 7.68 -20.46 7.10
C TRP A 178 6.98 -21.81 6.97
N ASN A 179 6.78 -22.55 8.07
CA ASN A 179 6.00 -23.79 8.06
C ASN A 179 4.47 -23.54 8.01
N ASN A 180 4.02 -22.37 8.40
CA ASN A 180 2.58 -22.05 8.46
C ASN A 180 2.12 -21.14 7.30
N VAL A 181 3.04 -20.39 6.68
CA VAL A 181 2.70 -19.38 5.69
C VAL A 181 2.15 -19.96 4.39
N ASP A 182 2.61 -21.13 3.97
CA ASP A 182 2.17 -21.79 2.73
C ASP A 182 0.68 -22.15 2.76
N LYS A 183 0.14 -22.52 3.93
CA LYS A 183 -1.28 -22.79 4.12
C LYS A 183 -2.11 -21.51 3.95
N ALA A 184 -1.68 -20.43 4.59
CA ALA A 184 -2.36 -19.14 4.50
C ALA A 184 -2.33 -18.57 3.07
N ALA A 185 -1.22 -18.77 2.34
CA ALA A 185 -1.08 -18.35 0.95
C ALA A 185 -2.06 -19.07 0.01
N ARG A 186 -2.18 -20.40 0.12
CA ARG A 186 -3.15 -21.18 -0.65
C ARG A 186 -4.59 -20.80 -0.31
N ALA A 187 -4.90 -20.65 0.96
CA ALA A 187 -6.22 -20.23 1.42
C ALA A 187 -6.61 -18.84 0.88
N MET A 188 -5.64 -17.93 0.75
CA MET A 188 -5.87 -16.60 0.17
C MET A 188 -6.27 -16.68 -1.30
N SER A 189 -5.53 -17.43 -2.10
CA SER A 189 -5.75 -17.52 -3.56
C SER A 189 -7.08 -18.16 -3.94
N SER A 190 -7.65 -19.00 -3.07
CA SER A 190 -8.96 -19.65 -3.26
C SER A 190 -10.12 -18.90 -2.59
N SER A 191 -9.85 -17.78 -1.93
CA SER A 191 -10.91 -17.04 -1.19
C SER A 191 -11.80 -16.23 -2.13
N PRO A 192 -13.13 -16.20 -1.90
CA PRO A 192 -14.05 -15.36 -2.66
C PRO A 192 -13.67 -13.89 -2.58
N GLY A 193 -13.71 -13.19 -3.73
CA GLY A 193 -13.36 -11.78 -3.84
C GLY A 193 -11.86 -11.49 -3.79
N PHE A 194 -10.99 -12.51 -3.80
CA PHE A 194 -9.56 -12.33 -4.03
C PHE A 194 -9.29 -12.00 -5.50
N ILE A 195 -8.49 -10.95 -5.76
CA ILE A 195 -8.14 -10.53 -7.12
C ILE A 195 -6.71 -10.92 -7.46
N THR A 196 -5.75 -10.48 -6.67
CA THR A 196 -4.33 -10.74 -6.90
C THR A 196 -3.52 -10.54 -5.62
N SER A 197 -2.32 -11.09 -5.58
CA SER A 197 -1.35 -10.83 -4.52
C SER A 197 0.09 -10.89 -5.02
N LEU A 198 0.97 -10.29 -4.23
CA LEU A 198 2.40 -10.22 -4.46
C LEU A 198 3.14 -10.37 -3.14
N GLY A 199 4.00 -11.36 -3.04
CA GLY A 199 4.98 -11.47 -1.96
C GLY A 199 6.19 -10.62 -2.28
N ILE A 200 6.57 -9.73 -1.37
CA ILE A 200 7.71 -8.82 -1.52
C ILE A 200 8.55 -8.81 -0.24
N GLY A 201 9.85 -8.58 -0.37
CA GLY A 201 10.74 -8.58 0.79
C GLY A 201 11.99 -7.74 0.59
N GLU A 202 12.43 -7.09 1.67
CA GLU A 202 13.68 -6.32 1.72
C GLU A 202 14.89 -7.20 2.03
N ILE A 203 14.70 -8.14 2.96
CA ILE A 203 15.69 -9.12 3.36
C ILE A 203 15.05 -10.49 3.25
N PRO A 204 15.65 -11.41 2.46
CA PRO A 204 15.10 -12.74 2.30
C PRO A 204 14.77 -13.38 3.65
N TRP A 205 13.58 -13.99 3.74
CA TRP A 205 13.01 -14.70 4.88
C TRP A 205 12.73 -13.87 6.14
N ILE A 206 13.37 -12.72 6.34
CA ILE A 206 13.30 -11.94 7.59
C ILE A 206 12.34 -10.74 7.48
N LYS A 207 12.52 -9.87 6.49
CA LYS A 207 11.66 -8.68 6.28
C LYS A 207 10.76 -8.91 5.09
N GLN A 208 9.55 -9.36 5.38
CA GLN A 208 8.58 -9.80 4.38
C GLN A 208 7.32 -8.93 4.40
N ALA A 209 6.72 -8.81 3.25
CA ALA A 209 5.42 -8.18 3.12
C ALA A 209 4.58 -8.94 2.07
N THR A 210 3.26 -8.89 2.24
CA THR A 210 2.28 -9.29 1.24
C THR A 210 1.48 -8.08 0.83
N PHE A 211 1.43 -7.83 -0.45
CA PHE A 211 0.47 -6.94 -1.07
C PHE A 211 -0.63 -7.77 -1.69
N SER A 212 -1.89 -7.52 -1.34
CA SER A 212 -3.05 -8.24 -1.89
C SER A 212 -4.16 -7.28 -2.27
N VAL A 213 -4.96 -7.66 -3.26
CA VAL A 213 -6.10 -6.87 -3.74
C VAL A 213 -7.37 -7.71 -3.65
N TRP A 214 -8.44 -7.09 -3.19
CA TRP A 214 -9.73 -7.70 -2.90
C TRP A 214 -10.87 -6.87 -3.48
N GLU A 215 -11.96 -7.53 -3.85
CA GLU A 215 -13.16 -6.85 -4.36
C GLU A 215 -13.76 -5.88 -3.35
N ASN A 216 -13.73 -6.22 -2.05
CA ASN A 216 -14.23 -5.38 -0.98
C ASN A 216 -13.66 -5.80 0.38
N LYS A 217 -13.99 -5.04 1.42
CA LYS A 217 -13.56 -5.31 2.80
C LYS A 217 -14.15 -6.59 3.37
N ASP A 218 -15.35 -6.96 2.98
CA ASP A 218 -16.02 -8.13 3.55
C ASP A 218 -15.40 -9.42 3.05
N SER A 219 -14.99 -9.49 1.78
CA SER A 219 -14.20 -10.59 1.25
C SER A 219 -12.89 -10.75 2.00
N LEU A 220 -12.18 -9.65 2.26
CA LEU A 220 -10.97 -9.67 3.08
C LEU A 220 -11.25 -10.14 4.52
N LYS A 221 -12.32 -9.66 5.16
CA LYS A 221 -12.70 -10.08 6.52
C LYS A 221 -13.06 -11.57 6.57
N MET A 222 -13.78 -12.06 5.56
CA MET A 222 -14.09 -13.49 5.46
C MET A 222 -12.82 -14.33 5.41
N PHE A 223 -11.87 -13.96 4.57
CA PHE A 223 -10.56 -14.61 4.54
C PHE A 223 -9.84 -14.52 5.89
N ALA A 224 -9.74 -13.31 6.48
CA ALA A 224 -8.96 -13.08 7.68
C ALA A 224 -9.50 -13.80 8.93
N TYR A 225 -10.83 -13.92 9.06
CA TYR A 225 -11.46 -14.36 10.33
C TYR A 225 -12.28 -15.66 10.21
N LYS A 226 -12.84 -15.98 9.03
CA LYS A 226 -13.61 -17.21 8.84
C LYS A 226 -12.76 -18.37 8.29
N ASN A 227 -11.62 -18.07 7.66
CA ASN A 227 -10.70 -19.12 7.25
C ASN A 227 -9.93 -19.64 8.46
N VAL A 228 -10.20 -20.90 8.85
CA VAL A 228 -9.65 -21.54 10.04
C VAL A 228 -8.10 -21.54 10.02
N ASP A 229 -7.52 -21.87 8.88
CA ASP A 229 -6.06 -21.91 8.72
C ASP A 229 -5.41 -20.54 8.93
N HIS A 230 -6.01 -19.47 8.37
CA HIS A 230 -5.48 -18.11 8.51
C HIS A 230 -5.68 -17.55 9.92
N ALA A 231 -6.84 -17.78 10.52
CA ALA A 231 -7.14 -17.38 11.89
C ALA A 231 -6.19 -18.07 12.90
N GLU A 232 -5.86 -19.35 12.68
CA GLU A 232 -4.88 -20.06 13.51
C GLU A 232 -3.47 -19.47 13.38
N VAL A 233 -3.04 -19.11 12.16
CA VAL A 233 -1.74 -18.45 11.93
C VAL A 233 -1.69 -17.11 12.65
N ILE A 234 -2.75 -16.28 12.58
CA ILE A 234 -2.82 -15.01 13.32
C ILE A 234 -2.71 -15.25 14.83
N ARG A 235 -3.44 -16.22 15.37
CA ARG A 235 -3.40 -16.57 16.79
C ARG A 235 -2.00 -16.99 17.23
N LYS A 236 -1.37 -17.93 16.50
CA LYS A 236 0.00 -18.39 16.77
C LYS A 236 1.01 -17.22 16.69
N THR A 237 0.91 -16.38 15.67
CA THR A 237 1.78 -15.21 15.50
C THR A 237 1.78 -14.32 16.74
N ARG A 238 0.60 -14.06 17.31
CA ARG A 238 0.45 -13.22 18.51
C ARG A 238 0.97 -13.93 19.76
N GLN A 239 0.57 -15.18 19.99
CA GLN A 239 0.96 -15.97 21.16
C GLN A 239 2.46 -16.23 21.22
N GLU A 240 3.06 -16.59 20.11
CA GLU A 240 4.48 -16.94 20.02
C GLU A 240 5.38 -15.75 19.67
N LYS A 241 4.80 -14.53 19.50
CA LYS A 241 5.51 -13.28 19.19
C LYS A 241 6.49 -13.45 18.01
N TRP A 242 5.96 -13.90 16.86
CA TRP A 242 6.79 -14.16 15.68
C TRP A 242 7.46 -12.90 15.12
N TYR A 243 6.83 -11.73 15.30
CA TYR A 243 7.29 -10.46 14.73
C TYR A 243 7.99 -9.59 15.78
N SER A 244 9.04 -8.90 15.37
CA SER A 244 9.65 -7.81 16.13
C SER A 244 9.04 -6.46 15.77
N GLU A 245 8.52 -6.36 14.54
CA GLU A 245 7.81 -5.19 14.02
C GLU A 245 6.82 -5.66 12.96
N ASP A 246 5.64 -5.05 12.93
CA ASP A 246 4.63 -5.29 11.90
C ASP A 246 3.94 -4.00 11.48
N MET A 247 3.31 -4.06 10.32
CA MET A 247 2.46 -3.01 9.78
C MET A 247 1.34 -3.65 8.95
N PHE A 248 0.15 -3.12 9.11
CA PHE A 248 -1.03 -3.49 8.35
C PHE A 248 -1.73 -2.21 7.88
N VAL A 249 -1.88 -2.05 6.57
CA VAL A 249 -2.53 -0.88 5.97
C VAL A 249 -3.45 -1.30 4.84
N ARG A 250 -4.66 -0.74 4.84
CA ARG A 250 -5.61 -0.83 3.73
C ARG A 250 -5.62 0.44 2.92
N PHE A 251 -5.79 0.26 1.63
CA PHE A 251 -5.74 1.35 0.66
C PHE A 251 -6.96 1.32 -0.24
N LYS A 252 -7.45 2.49 -0.57
CA LYS A 252 -8.26 2.72 -1.75
C LYS A 252 -7.35 2.69 -2.97
N ILE A 253 -7.77 1.98 -4.00
CA ILE A 253 -7.07 1.93 -5.28
C ILE A 253 -7.52 3.13 -6.10
N LEU A 254 -6.58 3.99 -6.50
CA LEU A 254 -6.86 5.16 -7.31
C LEU A 254 -6.64 4.88 -8.79
N TYR A 255 -5.59 4.13 -9.11
CA TYR A 255 -5.21 3.87 -10.48
C TYR A 255 -4.33 2.62 -10.62
N SER A 256 -4.43 1.93 -11.75
CA SER A 256 -3.56 0.80 -12.12
C SER A 256 -3.11 0.96 -13.56
N ILE A 257 -1.80 0.91 -13.81
CA ILE A 257 -1.22 1.12 -15.15
C ILE A 257 -0.12 0.13 -15.44
N GLY A 258 0.01 -0.21 -16.72
CA GLY A 258 1.00 -1.13 -17.23
C GLY A 258 0.62 -2.58 -17.02
N THR A 259 1.54 -3.47 -17.32
CA THR A 259 1.29 -4.91 -17.29
C THR A 259 2.44 -5.66 -16.63
N ILE A 260 2.13 -6.80 -16.03
CA ILE A 260 3.08 -7.79 -15.56
C ILE A 260 2.64 -9.15 -16.10
N ASN A 261 3.59 -9.93 -16.64
CA ASN A 261 3.27 -11.21 -17.29
C ASN A 261 2.19 -11.09 -18.39
N GLY A 262 2.23 -9.99 -19.16
CA GLY A 262 1.32 -9.75 -20.29
C GLY A 262 -0.07 -9.24 -19.94
N ALA A 263 -0.37 -9.01 -18.66
CA ALA A 263 -1.70 -8.54 -18.24
C ALA A 263 -1.60 -7.49 -17.12
N ASN A 264 -2.60 -6.59 -17.05
CA ASN A 264 -2.82 -5.80 -15.86
C ASN A 264 -3.62 -6.64 -14.84
N PRO A 265 -3.06 -6.90 -13.65
CA PRO A 265 -3.74 -7.76 -12.67
C PRO A 265 -5.13 -7.30 -12.24
N LEU A 266 -5.42 -5.99 -12.37
CA LEU A 266 -6.71 -5.42 -11.97
C LEU A 266 -7.74 -5.33 -13.12
N GLN A 267 -7.33 -5.52 -14.37
CA GLN A 267 -8.21 -5.45 -15.54
C GLN A 267 -8.77 -6.81 -15.96
N ARG A 268 -8.33 -7.90 -15.35
CA ARG A 268 -8.82 -9.26 -15.66
C ARG A 268 -10.25 -9.54 -15.19
N ASN A 269 -10.84 -8.64 -14.38
CA ASN A 269 -12.16 -8.80 -13.74
C ASN A 269 -13.08 -7.59 -14.02
N LEU A 270 -12.94 -6.95 -15.18
CA LEU A 270 -13.90 -5.97 -15.72
C LEU A 270 -14.67 -6.60 -16.85
#